data_f46fb1b752c4c1e0a0516e55bc204c2c
#
_entry.id   f46fb1b752c4c1e0a0516e55bc204c2c
#
_cell.length_a   1.000
_cell.length_b   1.000
_cell.length_c   1.000
_cell.angle_alpha   90.00
_cell.angle_beta   90.00
_cell.angle_gamma   90.00
#
_symmetry.space_group_name_H-M   'P 1'
#
loop_
_entity.id
_entity.type
_entity.pdbx_description
1 polymer ?
#
loop_
_entity_poly.entity_id
_entity_poly.type
_entity_poly.pdbx_seq_one_letter_code
_entity_poly.pdbx_strand_id
1 'polypeptide(L)'
;LAYAAKDYKSTVKPIWCPGCGDFSVLSALTKALAELQLPPEQVALVSGIGCSSRLPAYTTVYGFHGVHGRALPIATGLKIARPDLTVIVAGGDGDGLSIGGNHFLHACRRNVDLTYIVMDNQVYGMTKGQASPTTAPDWEGSKLTPEGPGVSPFQPLVIGLAAGANFIARAFTGDPNNLAAILVEAVRHPGFSLVHVLSPCVTYRPEQREWKHLVRATTAEPTTDPALAARRLLTDDGFNVGRVLYRGSCRPFQPGLDARASVSDLEEEFAL
;
A
#
# COMPACT_ATOMS: atom_id res chain seq x y z
N LEU A 1 -25.27 13.82 5.62
CA LEU A 1 -25.12 12.70 6.56
C LEU A 1 -23.63 12.45 6.77
N ALA A 2 -23.19 12.31 8.03
CA ALA A 2 -21.81 12.01 8.33
C ALA A 2 -21.58 10.49 8.19
N TYR A 3 -20.51 10.10 7.51
CA TYR A 3 -20.14 8.70 7.34
C TYR A 3 -19.42 8.18 8.60
N ALA A 4 -19.78 6.98 9.05
CA ALA A 4 -19.10 6.25 10.10
C ALA A 4 -18.30 5.07 9.53
N ALA A 5 -17.30 4.56 10.25
CA ALA A 5 -16.47 3.45 9.78
C ALA A 5 -17.25 2.19 9.36
N LYS A 6 -18.44 1.96 9.93
CA LYS A 6 -19.33 0.85 9.57
C LYS A 6 -19.91 0.99 8.15
N ASP A 7 -20.09 2.22 7.67
CA ASP A 7 -20.70 2.52 6.37
C ASP A 7 -19.75 2.16 5.21
N TYR A 8 -18.45 2.03 5.50
CA TYR A 8 -17.44 1.56 4.54
C TYR A 8 -17.20 0.05 4.57
N LYS A 9 -17.90 -0.70 5.43
CA LYS A 9 -17.75 -2.16 5.51
C LYS A 9 -18.84 -2.86 4.70
N SER A 10 -18.41 -3.76 3.81
CA SER A 10 -19.35 -4.63 3.10
C SER A 10 -19.95 -5.70 4.01
N THR A 11 -20.97 -6.40 3.52
CA THR A 11 -21.58 -7.56 4.20
C THR A 11 -20.75 -8.84 4.06
N VAL A 12 -19.72 -8.83 3.21
CA VAL A 12 -18.85 -9.99 2.97
C VAL A 12 -17.94 -10.20 4.19
N LYS A 13 -18.02 -11.40 4.77
CA LYS A 13 -17.15 -11.75 5.90
C LYS A 13 -15.71 -11.97 5.42
N PRO A 14 -14.72 -11.33 6.06
CA PRO A 14 -13.32 -11.61 5.77
C PRO A 14 -12.96 -13.07 6.06
N ILE A 15 -12.23 -13.68 5.13
CA ILE A 15 -11.78 -15.09 5.22
C ILE A 15 -10.31 -15.22 5.64
N TRP A 16 -9.70 -14.16 6.12
CA TRP A 16 -8.35 -14.19 6.67
C TRP A 16 -8.24 -15.10 7.89
N CYS A 17 -7.05 -15.60 8.14
CA CYS A 17 -6.77 -16.43 9.32
C CYS A 17 -7.02 -15.65 10.61
N PRO A 18 -7.54 -16.28 11.68
CA PRO A 18 -7.69 -15.63 12.97
C PRO A 18 -6.35 -15.05 13.47
N GLY A 19 -6.34 -13.76 13.79
CA GLY A 19 -5.14 -13.04 14.21
C GLY A 19 -4.28 -12.47 13.07
N CYS A 20 -4.69 -12.61 11.82
CA CYS A 20 -4.02 -11.97 10.67
C CYS A 20 -4.05 -10.44 10.81
N GLY A 21 -2.91 -9.79 10.51
CA GLY A 21 -2.79 -8.33 10.56
C GLY A 21 -3.75 -7.59 9.61
N ASP A 22 -4.16 -8.22 8.52
CA ASP A 22 -5.02 -7.60 7.50
C ASP A 22 -6.40 -7.15 8.04
N PHE A 23 -6.91 -7.80 9.11
CA PHE A 23 -8.11 -7.32 9.82
C PHE A 23 -7.93 -5.91 10.39
N SER A 24 -6.75 -5.63 10.93
CA SER A 24 -6.45 -4.30 11.49
C SER A 24 -6.31 -3.27 10.38
N VAL A 25 -5.77 -3.65 9.21
CA VAL A 25 -5.70 -2.75 8.04
C VAL A 25 -7.11 -2.39 7.56
N LEU A 26 -8.03 -3.35 7.45
CA LEU A 26 -9.43 -3.08 7.12
C LEU A 26 -10.07 -2.12 8.13
N SER A 27 -9.83 -2.35 9.42
CA SER A 27 -10.35 -1.48 10.49
C SER A 27 -9.78 -0.07 10.39
N ALA A 28 -8.47 0.07 10.16
CA ALA A 28 -7.80 1.35 10.04
C ALA A 28 -8.26 2.11 8.78
N LEU A 29 -8.37 1.42 7.64
CA LEU A 29 -8.84 2.03 6.40
C LEU A 29 -10.26 2.58 6.53
N THR A 30 -11.19 1.79 7.08
CA THR A 30 -12.58 2.25 7.26
C THR A 30 -12.69 3.40 8.25
N LYS A 31 -11.84 3.46 9.28
CA LYS A 31 -11.75 4.62 10.20
C LYS A 31 -11.19 5.86 9.47
N ALA A 32 -10.14 5.70 8.69
CA ALA A 32 -9.54 6.79 7.92
C ALA A 32 -10.54 7.40 6.92
N LEU A 33 -11.27 6.56 6.18
CA LEU A 33 -12.31 7.03 5.25
C LEU A 33 -13.43 7.76 5.99
N ALA A 34 -13.83 7.29 7.17
CA ALA A 34 -14.82 7.96 8.02
C ALA A 34 -14.32 9.30 8.53
N GLU A 35 -13.05 9.41 8.94
CA GLU A 35 -12.46 10.70 9.36
C GLU A 35 -12.36 11.69 8.22
N LEU A 36 -12.04 11.20 7.00
CA LEU A 36 -11.98 12.00 5.79
C LEU A 36 -13.36 12.40 5.26
N GLN A 37 -14.43 11.77 5.73
CA GLN A 37 -15.81 11.98 5.28
C GLN A 37 -15.98 11.84 3.76
N LEU A 38 -15.22 10.93 3.14
CA LEU A 38 -15.25 10.69 1.70
C LEU A 38 -16.50 9.87 1.33
N PRO A 39 -17.36 10.33 0.42
CA PRO A 39 -18.45 9.51 -0.08
C PRO A 39 -17.92 8.19 -0.67
N PRO A 40 -18.52 7.03 -0.35
CA PRO A 40 -18.03 5.74 -0.87
C PRO A 40 -17.90 5.70 -2.40
N GLU A 41 -18.77 6.39 -3.11
CA GLU A 41 -18.77 6.53 -4.58
C GLU A 41 -17.65 7.44 -5.12
N GLN A 42 -16.91 8.13 -4.25
CA GLN A 42 -15.73 8.94 -4.61
C GLN A 42 -14.41 8.25 -4.26
N VAL A 43 -14.48 7.03 -3.77
CA VAL A 43 -13.29 6.25 -3.40
C VAL A 43 -13.20 4.98 -4.25
N ALA A 44 -12.04 4.74 -4.80
CA ALA A 44 -11.72 3.49 -5.49
C ALA A 44 -10.58 2.76 -4.76
N LEU A 45 -10.80 1.49 -4.43
CA LEU A 45 -9.81 0.61 -3.82
C LEU A 45 -9.40 -0.47 -4.82
N VAL A 46 -8.18 -0.37 -5.32
CA VAL A 46 -7.60 -1.28 -6.32
C VAL A 46 -6.64 -2.24 -5.64
N SER A 47 -6.68 -3.52 -5.98
CA SER A 47 -5.77 -4.51 -5.42
C SER A 47 -5.21 -5.47 -6.47
N GLY A 48 -4.09 -6.12 -6.14
CA GLY A 48 -3.50 -7.20 -6.93
C GLY A 48 -3.97 -8.59 -6.46
N ILE A 49 -3.05 -9.47 -6.08
CA ILE A 49 -3.33 -10.85 -5.63
C ILE A 49 -2.66 -11.10 -4.27
N GLY A 50 -3.27 -11.94 -3.46
CA GLY A 50 -2.80 -12.34 -2.13
C GLY A 50 -3.82 -12.04 -1.04
N CYS A 51 -3.46 -12.30 0.22
CA CYS A 51 -4.33 -12.04 1.37
C CYS A 51 -4.72 -10.57 1.46
N SER A 52 -3.76 -9.67 1.36
CA SER A 52 -3.93 -8.22 1.33
C SER A 52 -4.89 -7.75 0.25
N SER A 53 -4.88 -8.41 -0.90
CA SER A 53 -5.62 -7.99 -2.09
C SER A 53 -7.11 -8.34 -2.05
N ARG A 54 -7.55 -9.02 -1.01
CA ARG A 54 -8.99 -9.26 -0.77
C ARG A 54 -9.72 -8.05 -0.16
N LEU A 55 -8.97 -7.03 0.24
CA LEU A 55 -9.49 -5.84 0.92
C LEU A 55 -10.67 -5.17 0.18
N PRO A 56 -10.69 -5.03 -1.16
CA PRO A 56 -11.82 -4.45 -1.88
C PRO A 56 -13.15 -5.18 -1.64
N ALA A 57 -13.14 -6.50 -1.51
CA ALA A 57 -14.36 -7.28 -1.27
C ALA A 57 -15.01 -6.99 0.09
N TYR A 58 -14.25 -6.42 1.03
CA TYR A 58 -14.71 -6.16 2.41
C TYR A 58 -15.10 -4.71 2.66
N THR A 59 -15.10 -3.90 1.60
CA THR A 59 -15.49 -2.48 1.66
C THR A 59 -16.68 -2.19 0.74
N THR A 60 -17.35 -1.07 0.97
CA THR A 60 -18.48 -0.58 0.16
C THR A 60 -18.06 0.43 -0.91
N VAL A 61 -16.78 0.79 -0.97
CA VAL A 61 -16.25 1.69 -2.00
C VAL A 61 -16.10 0.96 -3.34
N TYR A 62 -15.84 1.67 -4.44
CA TYR A 62 -15.55 1.01 -5.71
C TYR A 62 -14.33 0.09 -5.56
N GLY A 63 -14.57 -1.21 -5.67
CA GLY A 63 -13.54 -2.23 -5.51
C GLY A 63 -13.09 -2.82 -6.85
N PHE A 64 -11.79 -2.91 -7.07
CA PHE A 64 -11.22 -3.64 -8.20
C PHE A 64 -10.13 -4.60 -7.71
N HIS A 65 -10.42 -5.90 -7.81
CA HIS A 65 -9.46 -6.97 -7.52
C HIS A 65 -8.83 -7.42 -8.85
N GLY A 66 -7.60 -7.02 -9.06
CA GLY A 66 -6.91 -7.19 -10.35
C GLY A 66 -6.10 -8.47 -10.45
N VAL A 67 -5.03 -8.39 -11.24
CA VAL A 67 -4.08 -9.46 -11.52
C VAL A 67 -2.80 -9.27 -10.69
N HIS A 68 -2.08 -10.34 -10.42
CA HIS A 68 -0.86 -10.35 -9.60
C HIS A 68 0.15 -9.29 -10.07
N GLY A 69 0.51 -8.39 -9.16
CA GLY A 69 1.44 -7.29 -9.38
C GLY A 69 0.95 -6.19 -10.33
N ARG A 70 -0.37 -6.10 -10.61
CA ARG A 70 -0.92 -5.12 -11.56
C ARG A 70 -1.84 -4.08 -10.92
N ALA A 71 -1.90 -4.03 -9.60
CA ALA A 71 -2.73 -3.04 -8.90
C ALA A 71 -2.33 -1.60 -9.26
N LEU A 72 -1.05 -1.28 -9.23
CA LEU A 72 -0.55 0.07 -9.47
C LEU A 72 -0.78 0.60 -10.90
N PRO A 73 -0.52 -0.15 -11.99
CA PRO A 73 -0.82 0.35 -13.34
C PRO A 73 -2.32 0.51 -13.57
N ILE A 74 -3.16 -0.37 -13.01
CA ILE A 74 -4.62 -0.23 -13.07
C ILE A 74 -5.07 1.03 -12.35
N ALA A 75 -4.60 1.24 -11.11
CA ALA A 75 -4.90 2.42 -10.31
C ALA A 75 -4.40 3.71 -10.97
N THR A 76 -3.22 3.66 -11.58
CA THR A 76 -2.67 4.79 -12.35
C THR A 76 -3.58 5.16 -13.51
N GLY A 77 -4.01 4.18 -14.30
CA GLY A 77 -4.95 4.41 -15.40
C GLY A 77 -6.29 4.97 -14.92
N LEU A 78 -6.82 4.42 -13.81
CA LEU A 78 -8.05 4.91 -13.19
C LEU A 78 -7.91 6.38 -12.75
N LYS A 79 -6.82 6.73 -12.03
CA LYS A 79 -6.60 8.11 -11.55
C LYS A 79 -6.43 9.10 -12.70
N ILE A 80 -5.80 8.69 -13.80
CA ILE A 80 -5.67 9.50 -14.99
C ILE A 80 -7.04 9.74 -15.65
N ALA A 81 -7.84 8.68 -15.79
CA ALA A 81 -9.17 8.77 -16.41
C ALA A 81 -10.21 9.48 -15.50
N ARG A 82 -10.08 9.34 -14.19
CA ARG A 82 -10.97 9.89 -13.17
C ARG A 82 -10.16 10.61 -12.09
N PRO A 83 -9.65 11.80 -12.37
CA PRO A 83 -8.82 12.57 -11.43
C PRO A 83 -9.59 13.03 -10.18
N ASP A 84 -10.91 13.04 -10.24
CA ASP A 84 -11.83 13.36 -9.16
C ASP A 84 -11.90 12.28 -8.07
N LEU A 85 -11.56 11.02 -8.40
CA LEU A 85 -11.61 9.93 -7.43
C LEU A 85 -10.41 9.94 -6.46
N THR A 86 -10.67 9.60 -5.22
CA THR A 86 -9.64 9.17 -4.27
C THR A 86 -9.28 7.73 -4.58
N VAL A 87 -8.05 7.50 -5.04
CA VAL A 87 -7.60 6.15 -5.43
C VAL A 87 -6.65 5.61 -4.39
N ILE A 88 -7.02 4.48 -3.80
CA ILE A 88 -6.23 3.74 -2.82
C ILE A 88 -5.86 2.39 -3.42
N VAL A 89 -4.63 1.97 -3.23
CA VAL A 89 -4.12 0.69 -3.72
C VAL A 89 -3.73 -0.17 -2.53
N ALA A 90 -4.17 -1.42 -2.52
CA ALA A 90 -3.82 -2.42 -1.52
C ALA A 90 -3.04 -3.57 -2.15
N GLY A 91 -1.87 -3.86 -1.63
CA GLY A 91 -1.06 -4.98 -2.09
C GLY A 91 -0.21 -5.55 -0.97
N GLY A 92 0.26 -6.78 -1.14
CA GLY A 92 1.26 -7.38 -0.27
C GLY A 92 2.68 -7.14 -0.81
N ASP A 93 3.66 -7.41 0.02
CA ASP A 93 5.08 -7.39 -0.34
C ASP A 93 5.37 -8.28 -1.55
N GLY A 94 4.86 -9.51 -1.55
CA GLY A 94 5.02 -10.43 -2.68
C GLY A 94 4.32 -9.98 -3.96
N ASP A 95 3.15 -9.35 -3.85
CA ASP A 95 2.39 -8.84 -5.00
C ASP A 95 3.07 -7.61 -5.61
N GLY A 96 3.34 -6.62 -4.78
CA GLY A 96 3.79 -5.31 -5.22
C GLY A 96 5.28 -5.20 -5.52
N LEU A 97 6.12 -6.00 -4.85
CA LEU A 97 7.57 -5.87 -4.92
C LEU A 97 8.26 -6.98 -5.73
N SER A 98 7.56 -8.09 -6.01
CA SER A 98 8.04 -9.13 -6.92
C SER A 98 7.64 -8.78 -8.36
N ILE A 99 6.66 -9.47 -8.93
CA ILE A 99 6.20 -9.22 -10.30
C ILE A 99 5.66 -7.79 -10.51
N GLY A 100 5.20 -7.14 -9.44
CA GLY A 100 4.76 -5.74 -9.43
C GLY A 100 5.88 -4.71 -9.32
N GLY A 101 7.13 -5.11 -9.03
CA GLY A 101 8.22 -4.20 -8.69
C GLY A 101 8.48 -3.10 -9.72
N ASN A 102 8.47 -3.42 -11.01
CA ASN A 102 8.62 -2.41 -12.06
C ASN A 102 7.49 -1.37 -12.05
N HIS A 103 6.25 -1.80 -11.81
CA HIS A 103 5.10 -0.89 -11.71
C HIS A 103 5.18 -0.01 -10.46
N PHE A 104 5.71 -0.56 -9.36
CA PHE A 104 5.97 0.20 -8.14
C PHE A 104 6.97 1.34 -8.39
N LEU A 105 8.12 1.05 -9.00
CA LEU A 105 9.12 2.07 -9.34
C LEU A 105 8.53 3.17 -10.22
N HIS A 106 7.77 2.79 -11.25
CA HIS A 106 7.18 3.76 -12.16
C HIS A 106 6.02 4.56 -11.56
N ALA A 107 5.25 4.02 -10.62
CA ALA A 107 4.23 4.77 -9.90
C ALA A 107 4.86 5.83 -8.99
N CYS A 108 5.92 5.47 -8.23
CA CYS A 108 6.71 6.41 -7.45
C CYS A 108 7.27 7.54 -8.34
N ARG A 109 7.95 7.19 -9.43
CA ARG A 109 8.60 8.15 -10.34
C ARG A 109 7.62 9.12 -10.98
N ARG A 110 6.41 8.65 -11.34
CA ARG A 110 5.37 9.49 -11.94
C ARG A 110 4.67 10.37 -10.92
N ASN A 111 4.81 10.08 -9.65
CA ASN A 111 4.16 10.79 -8.55
C ASN A 111 2.64 10.96 -8.80
N VAL A 112 1.97 9.89 -9.25
CA VAL A 112 0.52 9.90 -9.48
C VAL A 112 -0.17 10.03 -8.13
N ASP A 113 -1.20 10.87 -8.06
CA ASP A 113 -1.95 11.14 -6.83
C ASP A 113 -2.80 9.93 -6.42
N LEU A 114 -2.14 9.01 -5.71
CA LEU A 114 -2.76 7.81 -5.13
C LEU A 114 -2.00 7.34 -3.88
N THR A 115 -2.72 6.63 -3.00
CA THR A 115 -2.14 6.05 -1.78
C THR A 115 -1.92 4.55 -1.96
N TYR A 116 -0.69 4.09 -1.81
CA TYR A 116 -0.34 2.67 -1.87
C TYR A 116 -0.05 2.12 -0.48
N ILE A 117 -0.88 1.16 -0.04
CA ILE A 117 -0.74 0.41 1.21
C ILE A 117 -0.05 -0.91 0.89
N VAL A 118 1.19 -1.07 1.32
CA VAL A 118 1.94 -2.34 1.23
C VAL A 118 1.82 -3.08 2.55
N MET A 119 0.99 -4.12 2.59
CA MET A 119 0.85 -5.01 3.73
C MET A 119 1.96 -6.07 3.70
N ASP A 120 3.01 -5.84 4.48
CA ASP A 120 4.21 -6.66 4.48
C ASP A 120 4.15 -7.69 5.61
N ASN A 121 4.11 -8.96 5.23
CA ASN A 121 4.20 -10.10 6.12
C ASN A 121 5.41 -10.99 5.82
N GLN A 122 6.27 -10.57 4.91
CA GLN A 122 7.50 -11.26 4.52
C GLN A 122 7.28 -12.72 4.08
N VAL A 123 6.11 -13.03 3.46
CA VAL A 123 5.81 -14.39 2.98
C VAL A 123 4.65 -14.36 1.97
N TYR A 124 4.68 -15.25 0.99
CA TYR A 124 3.49 -15.55 0.18
C TYR A 124 2.51 -16.43 0.98
N GLY A 125 1.64 -15.81 1.78
CA GLY A 125 0.74 -16.53 2.67
C GLY A 125 -0.33 -17.34 1.93
N MET A 126 -0.95 -16.78 0.88
CA MET A 126 -2.03 -17.43 0.14
C MET A 126 -1.57 -18.71 -0.59
N THR A 127 -0.33 -18.77 -1.02
CA THR A 127 0.27 -19.92 -1.71
C THR A 127 1.02 -20.86 -0.77
N LYS A 128 0.82 -20.70 0.54
CA LYS A 128 1.27 -21.63 1.60
C LYS A 128 2.74 -21.48 2.03
N GLY A 129 3.27 -20.26 2.02
CA GLY A 129 4.48 -19.96 2.81
C GLY A 129 5.78 -19.94 2.01
N GLN A 130 5.78 -19.53 0.76
CA GLN A 130 7.02 -19.24 0.03
C GLN A 130 7.64 -17.94 0.51
N ALA A 131 8.97 -17.85 0.42
CA ALA A 131 9.69 -16.61 0.66
C ALA A 131 9.27 -15.53 -0.33
N SER A 132 9.02 -14.33 0.18
CA SER A 132 8.69 -13.13 -0.59
C SER A 132 9.93 -12.22 -0.74
N PRO A 133 9.85 -11.13 -1.52
CA PRO A 133 11.00 -10.23 -1.68
C PRO A 133 11.51 -9.57 -0.38
N THR A 134 10.71 -9.52 0.67
CA THR A 134 11.07 -8.91 1.96
C THR A 134 11.46 -9.94 3.02
N THR A 135 11.47 -11.23 2.66
CA THR A 135 11.86 -12.31 3.57
C THR A 135 13.34 -12.24 3.94
N ALA A 136 13.67 -12.43 5.20
CA ALA A 136 15.05 -12.50 5.68
C ALA A 136 15.81 -13.64 4.99
N PRO A 137 17.12 -13.46 4.67
CA PRO A 137 17.89 -14.41 3.86
C PRO A 137 18.07 -15.78 4.53
N ASP A 138 17.99 -15.83 5.83
CA ASP A 138 18.16 -17.00 6.70
C ASP A 138 16.84 -17.58 7.24
N TRP A 139 15.70 -17.15 6.70
CA TRP A 139 14.41 -17.66 7.15
C TRP A 139 14.13 -19.06 6.62
N GLU A 140 14.19 -20.06 7.49
CA GLU A 140 14.07 -21.48 7.18
C GLU A 140 12.62 -22.01 7.19
N GLY A 141 11.63 -21.14 7.40
CA GLY A 141 10.22 -21.54 7.54
C GLY A 141 9.54 -22.01 6.25
N SER A 142 10.17 -21.85 5.09
CA SER A 142 9.62 -22.28 3.80
C SER A 142 10.10 -23.68 3.41
N LYS A 143 9.16 -24.57 3.04
CA LYS A 143 9.51 -25.89 2.50
C LYS A 143 10.24 -25.83 1.16
N LEU A 144 10.12 -24.72 0.41
CA LEU A 144 10.78 -24.55 -0.89
C LEU A 144 12.17 -23.93 -0.76
N THR A 145 12.45 -23.28 0.34
CA THR A 145 13.75 -22.68 0.68
C THR A 145 14.11 -23.06 2.12
N PRO A 146 14.42 -24.33 2.40
CA PRO A 146 14.61 -24.82 3.77
C PRO A 146 15.83 -24.19 4.47
N GLU A 147 16.79 -23.69 3.70
CA GLU A 147 17.99 -22.97 4.21
C GLU A 147 17.83 -21.43 4.10
N GLY A 148 16.58 -20.97 3.91
CA GLY A 148 16.29 -19.56 3.62
C GLY A 148 16.45 -19.22 2.14
N PRO A 149 15.96 -18.04 1.70
CA PRO A 149 16.06 -17.60 0.30
C PRO A 149 17.50 -17.26 -0.12
N GLY A 150 18.43 -17.02 0.82
CA GLY A 150 19.84 -16.75 0.54
C GLY A 150 20.12 -15.42 -0.19
N VAL A 151 19.12 -14.57 -0.34
CA VAL A 151 19.23 -13.25 -1.01
C VAL A 151 18.81 -12.13 -0.05
N SER A 152 19.43 -10.97 -0.19
CA SER A 152 19.08 -9.80 0.62
C SER A 152 17.63 -9.37 0.40
N PRO A 153 16.87 -9.06 1.47
CA PRO A 153 15.51 -8.62 1.35
C PRO A 153 15.41 -7.21 0.75
N PHE A 154 14.35 -6.95 0.01
CA PHE A 154 14.03 -5.59 -0.41
C PHE A 154 13.68 -4.73 0.80
N GLN A 155 14.11 -3.48 0.74
CA GLN A 155 13.74 -2.43 1.66
C GLN A 155 12.71 -1.49 0.99
N PRO A 156 11.41 -1.71 1.14
CA PRO A 156 10.38 -1.05 0.32
C PRO A 156 10.43 0.47 0.38
N LEU A 157 10.70 1.02 1.57
CA LEU A 157 10.73 2.47 1.77
C LEU A 157 11.98 3.12 1.16
N VAL A 158 13.13 2.45 1.21
CA VAL A 158 14.37 2.92 0.55
C VAL A 158 14.19 2.93 -0.97
N ILE A 159 13.64 1.83 -1.51
CA ILE A 159 13.35 1.71 -2.95
C ILE A 159 12.35 2.77 -3.38
N GLY A 160 11.25 2.94 -2.62
CA GLY A 160 10.24 3.94 -2.90
C GLY A 160 10.80 5.37 -2.88
N LEU A 161 11.63 5.71 -1.90
CA LEU A 161 12.30 7.02 -1.82
C LEU A 161 13.22 7.25 -3.02
N ALA A 162 14.07 6.27 -3.33
CA ALA A 162 14.99 6.35 -4.47
C ALA A 162 14.26 6.46 -5.81
N ALA A 163 13.07 5.85 -5.91
CA ALA A 163 12.22 5.93 -7.09
C ALA A 163 11.36 7.22 -7.15
N GLY A 164 11.37 8.06 -6.12
CA GLY A 164 10.69 9.36 -6.10
C GLY A 164 9.33 9.37 -5.41
N ALA A 165 9.01 8.38 -4.55
CA ALA A 165 7.82 8.44 -3.71
C ALA A 165 7.81 9.73 -2.87
N ASN A 166 6.70 10.44 -2.89
CA ASN A 166 6.59 11.80 -2.34
C ASN A 166 6.12 11.83 -0.87
N PHE A 167 5.52 10.75 -0.41
CA PHE A 167 5.14 10.53 0.99
C PHE A 167 5.56 9.11 1.39
N ILE A 168 6.25 8.98 2.50
CA ILE A 168 6.73 7.68 3.00
C ILE A 168 6.41 7.56 4.48
N ALA A 169 5.70 6.50 4.83
CA ALA A 169 5.36 6.18 6.22
C ALA A 169 5.48 4.68 6.49
N ARG A 170 5.75 4.33 7.76
CA ARG A 170 5.66 2.96 8.25
C ARG A 170 4.71 2.86 9.42
N ALA A 171 3.86 1.84 9.40
CA ALA A 171 2.90 1.54 10.45
C ALA A 171 2.94 0.06 10.84
N PHE A 172 2.28 -0.26 11.93
CA PHE A 172 2.13 -1.62 12.44
C PHE A 172 0.66 -1.92 12.72
N THR A 173 0.19 -3.09 12.34
CA THR A 173 -1.21 -3.52 12.54
C THR A 173 -1.61 -3.70 14.00
N GLY A 174 -0.65 -3.78 14.92
CA GLY A 174 -0.92 -3.78 16.35
C GLY A 174 -1.44 -2.46 16.91
N ASP A 175 -1.30 -1.35 16.14
CA ASP A 175 -1.90 -0.05 16.47
C ASP A 175 -2.78 0.46 15.30
N PRO A 176 -4.01 -0.04 15.18
CA PRO A 176 -4.91 0.34 14.09
C PRO A 176 -5.38 1.80 14.15
N ASN A 177 -5.29 2.46 15.30
CA ASN A 177 -5.66 3.88 15.41
C ASN A 177 -4.56 4.76 14.82
N ASN A 178 -3.31 4.48 15.14
CA ASN A 178 -2.16 5.17 14.56
C ASN A 178 -2.09 4.90 13.04
N LEU A 179 -2.30 3.65 12.60
CA LEU A 179 -2.38 3.34 11.18
C LEU A 179 -3.48 4.15 10.47
N ALA A 180 -4.66 4.31 11.09
CA ALA A 180 -5.74 5.13 10.53
C ALA A 180 -5.31 6.59 10.37
N ALA A 181 -4.66 7.18 11.38
CA ALA A 181 -4.15 8.54 11.30
C ALA A 181 -3.11 8.72 10.17
N ILE A 182 -2.18 7.76 10.00
CA ILE A 182 -1.23 7.76 8.90
C ILE A 182 -1.93 7.68 7.55
N LEU A 183 -2.97 6.86 7.41
CA LEU A 183 -3.74 6.74 6.18
C LEU A 183 -4.48 8.03 5.84
N VAL A 184 -5.02 8.75 6.84
CA VAL A 184 -5.62 10.08 6.65
C VAL A 184 -4.60 11.06 6.08
N GLU A 185 -3.39 11.09 6.65
CA GLU A 185 -2.31 11.95 6.16
C GLU A 185 -1.87 11.57 4.74
N ALA A 186 -1.75 10.26 4.46
CA ALA A 186 -1.35 9.74 3.17
C ALA A 186 -2.36 10.07 2.06
N VAL A 187 -3.66 9.98 2.34
CA VAL A 187 -4.73 10.32 1.39
C VAL A 187 -4.81 11.84 1.14
N ARG A 188 -4.53 12.66 2.16
CA ARG A 188 -4.49 14.13 2.02
C ARG A 188 -3.24 14.64 1.32
N HIS A 189 -2.19 13.84 1.28
CA HIS A 189 -0.94 14.27 0.65
C HIS A 189 -1.06 14.25 -0.87
N PRO A 190 -0.76 15.35 -1.58
CA PRO A 190 -0.83 15.38 -3.04
C PRO A 190 0.33 14.59 -3.67
N GLY A 191 0.00 13.62 -4.52
CA GLY A 191 0.96 12.75 -5.19
C GLY A 191 1.01 11.35 -4.61
N PHE A 192 2.08 10.62 -4.94
CA PHE A 192 2.22 9.21 -4.57
C PHE A 192 2.59 9.04 -3.09
N SER A 193 1.68 8.44 -2.34
CA SER A 193 1.88 8.11 -0.93
C SER A 193 2.14 6.61 -0.75
N LEU A 194 3.28 6.28 -0.16
CA LEU A 194 3.69 4.92 0.21
C LEU A 194 3.52 4.71 1.71
N VAL A 195 2.61 3.81 2.08
CA VAL A 195 2.41 3.38 3.47
C VAL A 195 2.80 1.91 3.59
N HIS A 196 3.95 1.65 4.18
CA HIS A 196 4.43 0.31 4.48
C HIS A 196 3.87 -0.14 5.84
N VAL A 197 3.14 -1.24 5.85
CA VAL A 197 2.44 -1.73 7.03
C VAL A 197 2.99 -3.10 7.42
N LEU A 198 3.63 -3.19 8.57
CA LEU A 198 3.99 -4.48 9.16
C LEU A 198 2.70 -5.21 9.54
N SER A 199 2.35 -6.26 8.78
CA SER A 199 1.09 -7.01 8.87
C SER A 199 1.38 -8.50 9.10
N PRO A 200 1.54 -8.95 10.35
CA PRO A 200 1.98 -10.31 10.66
C PRO A 200 1.12 -11.42 10.05
N CYS A 201 1.76 -12.43 9.46
CA CYS A 201 1.16 -13.68 9.04
C CYS A 201 1.26 -14.73 10.16
N VAL A 202 0.24 -14.84 10.96
CA VAL A 202 0.24 -15.76 12.14
C VAL A 202 0.25 -17.25 11.80
N THR A 203 0.00 -17.59 10.52
CA THR A 203 -0.09 -18.98 10.04
C THR A 203 1.24 -19.49 9.51
N TYR A 204 1.90 -18.72 8.65
CA TYR A 204 3.16 -19.14 8.01
C TYR A 204 4.40 -18.48 8.61
N ARG A 205 4.20 -17.42 9.39
CA ARG A 205 5.23 -16.68 10.13
C ARG A 205 4.80 -16.51 11.59
N PRO A 206 4.59 -17.62 12.35
CA PRO A 206 4.07 -17.53 13.72
C PRO A 206 4.99 -16.74 14.66
N GLU A 207 6.28 -16.67 14.38
CA GLU A 207 7.27 -15.86 15.09
C GLU A 207 7.01 -14.35 14.96
N GLN A 208 6.29 -13.91 13.95
CA GLN A 208 5.92 -12.49 13.79
C GLN A 208 4.92 -12.00 14.86
N ARG A 209 4.38 -12.91 15.68
CA ARG A 209 3.63 -12.51 16.90
C ARG A 209 4.49 -11.71 17.85
N GLU A 210 5.79 -11.90 17.80
CA GLU A 210 6.76 -11.17 18.63
C GLU A 210 7.03 -9.74 18.12
N TRP A 211 6.59 -9.38 16.90
CA TRP A 211 6.76 -8.03 16.37
C TRP A 211 6.18 -6.95 17.27
N LYS A 212 5.11 -7.25 18.01
CA LYS A 212 4.55 -6.35 19.02
C LYS A 212 5.55 -5.92 20.12
N HIS A 213 6.60 -6.71 20.33
CA HIS A 213 7.67 -6.40 21.29
C HIS A 213 8.91 -5.80 20.62
N LEU A 214 9.02 -5.91 19.30
CA LEU A 214 10.13 -5.38 18.52
C LEU A 214 9.84 -3.98 17.98
N VAL A 215 8.57 -3.69 17.65
CA VAL A 215 8.17 -2.38 17.12
C VAL A 215 8.38 -1.28 18.16
N ARG A 216 8.88 -0.16 17.68
CA ARG A 216 9.13 1.05 18.49
C ARG A 216 8.46 2.23 17.82
N ALA A 217 7.76 3.05 18.61
CA ALA A 217 7.24 4.31 18.11
C ALA A 217 8.43 5.24 17.78
N THR A 218 8.53 5.64 16.51
CA THR A 218 9.57 6.62 16.13
C THR A 218 9.23 7.98 16.70
N THR A 219 10.25 8.65 17.24
CA THR A 219 10.15 10.04 17.73
C THR A 219 10.66 11.05 16.70
N ALA A 220 11.27 10.57 15.62
CA ALA A 220 11.81 11.42 14.58
C ALA A 220 10.70 12.16 13.83
N GLU A 221 10.81 13.48 13.71
CA GLU A 221 9.91 14.27 12.90
C GLU A 221 10.10 13.94 11.40
N PRO A 222 9.03 14.05 10.58
CA PRO A 222 9.13 13.91 9.14
C PRO A 222 10.18 14.88 8.58
N THR A 223 10.93 14.43 7.59
CA THR A 223 11.87 15.31 6.89
C THR A 223 11.39 15.58 5.47
N THR A 224 11.73 16.75 4.97
CA THR A 224 11.61 17.13 3.55
C THR A 224 12.91 16.92 2.77
N ASP A 225 14.00 16.59 3.48
CA ASP A 225 15.30 16.30 2.88
C ASP A 225 15.40 14.80 2.53
N PRO A 226 15.46 14.45 1.23
CA PRO A 226 15.54 13.06 0.80
C PRO A 226 16.84 12.38 1.22
N ALA A 227 17.97 13.12 1.35
CA ALA A 227 19.23 12.55 1.79
C ALA A 227 19.18 12.15 3.27
N LEU A 228 18.58 12.99 4.11
CA LEU A 228 18.35 12.66 5.51
C LEU A 228 17.37 11.48 5.66
N ALA A 229 16.29 11.46 4.86
CA ALA A 229 15.35 10.33 4.83
C ALA A 229 16.06 9.02 4.43
N ALA A 230 16.86 9.04 3.35
CA ALA A 230 17.61 7.88 2.90
C ALA A 230 18.57 7.36 3.99
N ARG A 231 19.30 8.25 4.64
CA ARG A 231 20.21 7.87 5.75
C ARG A 231 19.45 7.20 6.89
N ARG A 232 18.30 7.78 7.31
CA ARG A 232 17.45 7.22 8.37
C ARG A 232 16.93 5.82 8.00
N LEU A 233 16.44 5.65 6.78
CA LEU A 233 15.88 4.40 6.31
C LEU A 233 16.94 3.30 6.13
N LEU A 234 18.14 3.63 5.68
CA LEU A 234 19.24 2.67 5.49
C LEU A 234 19.85 2.19 6.82
N THR A 235 19.72 2.96 7.90
CA THR A 235 20.20 2.58 9.24
C THR A 235 19.10 2.02 10.14
N ASP A 236 17.85 1.94 9.64
CA ASP A 236 16.67 1.46 10.35
C ASP A 236 16.60 -0.07 10.24
N ASP A 237 16.27 -0.74 11.33
CA ASP A 237 16.08 -2.20 11.38
C ASP A 237 14.70 -2.66 10.90
N GLY A 238 13.86 -1.74 10.45
CA GLY A 238 12.51 -2.02 9.96
C GLY A 238 11.40 -1.98 11.01
N PHE A 239 11.73 -1.79 12.29
CA PHE A 239 10.75 -1.82 13.39
C PHE A 239 10.43 -0.45 14.00
N ASN A 240 10.99 0.64 13.47
CA ASN A 240 10.57 1.99 13.85
C ASN A 240 9.30 2.37 13.08
N VAL A 241 8.18 2.51 13.77
CA VAL A 241 6.82 2.62 13.20
C VAL A 241 6.07 3.83 13.75
N GLY A 242 4.91 4.09 13.20
CA GLY A 242 3.91 4.98 13.80
C GLY A 242 4.00 6.44 13.36
N ARG A 243 4.85 6.78 12.39
CA ARG A 243 4.96 8.14 11.84
C ARG A 243 5.22 8.17 10.35
N VAL A 244 4.90 9.32 9.76
CA VAL A 244 5.41 9.72 8.44
C VAL A 244 6.91 9.95 8.57
N LEU A 245 7.70 9.36 7.67
CA LEU A 245 9.16 9.41 7.70
C LEU A 245 9.72 10.44 6.71
N TYR A 246 9.02 10.63 5.59
CA TYR A 246 9.38 11.57 4.53
C TYR A 246 8.14 12.21 3.91
N ARG A 247 8.23 13.49 3.64
CA ARG A 247 7.17 14.27 3.00
C ARG A 247 7.80 15.25 2.01
N GLY A 248 7.80 14.87 0.73
CA GLY A 248 8.32 15.71 -0.34
C GLY A 248 7.36 16.81 -0.76
N SER A 249 7.83 17.67 -1.63
CA SER A 249 7.08 18.84 -2.14
C SER A 249 6.83 18.79 -3.66
N CYS A 250 7.11 17.66 -4.32
CA CYS A 250 6.85 17.51 -5.75
C CYS A 250 5.37 17.61 -6.06
N ARG A 251 5.03 18.28 -7.15
CA ARG A 251 3.64 18.30 -7.64
C ARG A 251 3.26 16.92 -8.16
N PRO A 252 2.01 16.47 -7.92
CA PRO A 252 1.52 15.23 -8.53
C PRO A 252 1.50 15.35 -10.05
N PHE A 253 1.68 14.20 -10.71
CA PHE A 253 1.48 14.10 -12.14
C PHE A 253 0.04 14.47 -12.48
N GLN A 254 -0.12 15.46 -13.32
CA GLN A 254 -1.40 15.85 -13.91
C GLN A 254 -1.29 15.61 -15.41
N PRO A 255 -2.03 14.65 -15.97
CA PRO A 255 -2.12 14.55 -17.43
C PRO A 255 -2.72 15.86 -17.95
N GLY A 256 -2.14 16.39 -19.01
CA GLY A 256 -2.73 17.52 -19.75
C GLY A 256 -4.04 17.05 -20.36
N LEU A 257 -5.13 17.20 -19.62
CA LEU A 257 -6.49 16.89 -20.08
C LEU A 257 -7.10 18.11 -20.82
N ASP A 258 -6.27 18.92 -21.47
CA ASP A 258 -6.70 20.02 -22.31
C ASP A 258 -7.33 19.48 -23.60
N ALA A 259 -8.59 19.23 -23.55
CA ALA A 259 -9.46 18.65 -24.54
C ALA A 259 -9.55 17.12 -24.47
N ARG A 260 -10.52 16.63 -23.73
CA ARG A 260 -11.07 15.32 -24.04
C ARG A 260 -11.67 15.42 -25.44
N ALA A 261 -10.99 14.87 -26.42
CA ALA A 261 -11.62 14.58 -27.71
C ALA A 261 -12.90 13.81 -27.41
N SER A 262 -14.02 14.25 -27.93
CA SER A 262 -15.26 13.48 -27.83
C SER A 262 -15.06 12.14 -28.53
N VAL A 263 -15.87 11.16 -28.25
CA VAL A 263 -15.83 9.88 -29.01
C VAL A 263 -15.97 10.16 -30.49
N SER A 264 -16.81 11.11 -30.88
CA SER A 264 -16.98 11.54 -32.29
C SER A 264 -15.70 12.11 -32.88
N ASP A 265 -14.94 12.93 -32.13
CA ASP A 265 -13.67 13.49 -32.61
C ASP A 265 -12.64 12.39 -32.86
N LEU A 266 -12.61 11.37 -31.97
CA LEU A 266 -11.74 10.21 -32.13
C LEU A 266 -12.18 9.30 -33.30
N GLU A 267 -13.49 9.09 -33.49
CA GLU A 267 -14.04 8.36 -34.62
C GLU A 267 -13.68 9.06 -35.95
N GLU A 268 -13.76 10.38 -36.04
CA GLU A 268 -13.34 11.15 -37.20
C GLU A 268 -11.82 11.10 -37.43
N GLU A 269 -11.00 11.19 -36.37
CA GLU A 269 -9.54 11.14 -36.47
C GLU A 269 -9.04 9.77 -36.95
N PHE A 270 -9.70 8.68 -36.54
CA PHE A 270 -9.35 7.31 -36.89
C PHE A 270 -10.22 6.67 -37.98
N ALA A 271 -11.17 7.43 -38.56
CA ALA A 271 -11.92 6.97 -39.74
C ALA A 271 -10.99 6.89 -40.95
N LEU A 272 -10.81 5.67 -41.49
CA LEU A 272 -10.06 5.38 -42.70
C LEU A 272 -10.90 5.61 -43.96
#